data_b7e6e10f00476f863863a30cdddef223
#
_entry.id   b7e6e10f00476f863863a30cdddef223
#
_cell.length_a   1.000
_cell.length_b   1.000
_cell.length_c   1.000
_cell.angle_alpha   90.00
_cell.angle_beta   90.00
_cell.angle_gamma   90.00
#
_symmetry.space_group_name_H-M   'P 1'
#
loop_
_entity.id
_entity.type
_entity.pdbx_description
1 polymer ?
#
loop_
_entity_poly.entity_id
_entity_poly.type
_entity_poly.pdbx_seq_one_letter_code
_entity_poly.pdbx_strand_id
1 'polypeptide(L)'
;MPLVQLLDATGRPYDFVVAGDPRTYADLATPEGLAEIATYADGIGPNKNLIVPRDADGRLLDPTGLVRDAHRAGLQVHPWTFRKENNFLPADFQQGNPASPQFLGATGDAPAEFRLFYRLGVDGLFSDYPDTAVAARHQFFADR
;
A
#
# COMPACT_ATOMS: atom_id res chain seq x y z
N MET A 1 5.32 7.52 -22.07
CA MET A 1 4.85 8.01 -20.73
C MET A 1 4.65 6.78 -19.85
N PRO A 2 5.28 6.71 -18.66
CA PRO A 2 5.10 5.57 -17.78
C PRO A 2 3.63 5.39 -17.37
N LEU A 3 3.19 4.13 -17.33
CA LEU A 3 1.85 3.74 -16.90
C LEU A 3 1.93 2.97 -15.59
N VAL A 4 0.97 3.23 -14.68
CA VAL A 4 0.85 2.53 -13.41
C VAL A 4 -0.56 1.93 -13.30
N GLN A 5 -0.64 0.60 -13.15
CA GLN A 5 -1.90 -0.09 -12.93
C GLN A 5 -2.29 -0.02 -11.46
N LEU A 6 -3.43 0.61 -11.16
CA LEU A 6 -3.96 0.63 -9.80
C LEU A 6 -4.62 -0.71 -9.44
N LEU A 7 -4.37 -1.18 -8.23
CA LEU A 7 -4.94 -2.40 -7.67
C LEU A 7 -5.63 -2.10 -6.33
N ASP A 8 -6.93 -2.34 -6.23
CA ASP A 8 -7.62 -2.21 -4.95
C ASP A 8 -7.48 -3.48 -4.10
N ALA A 9 -7.75 -3.37 -2.80
CA ALA A 9 -7.68 -4.50 -1.87
C ALA A 9 -8.77 -5.55 -2.12
N THR A 10 -9.90 -5.13 -2.69
CA THR A 10 -11.07 -5.98 -2.94
C THR A 10 -11.73 -5.61 -4.26
N GLY A 11 -12.60 -6.49 -4.75
CA GLY A 11 -13.39 -6.21 -5.95
C GLY A 11 -12.72 -6.61 -7.25
N ARG A 12 -13.25 -6.08 -8.34
CA ARG A 12 -12.84 -6.42 -9.72
C ARG A 12 -12.61 -5.17 -10.53
N PRO A 13 -11.62 -5.14 -11.43
CA PRO A 13 -11.48 -4.08 -12.43
C PRO A 13 -12.79 -3.95 -13.26
N TYR A 14 -13.19 -2.71 -13.52
CA TYR A 14 -14.49 -2.48 -14.20
C TYR A 14 -14.49 -2.99 -15.64
N ASP A 15 -13.37 -2.90 -16.34
CA ASP A 15 -13.17 -3.48 -17.68
C ASP A 15 -13.36 -5.02 -17.66
N PHE A 16 -12.90 -5.70 -16.62
CA PHE A 16 -13.13 -7.12 -16.42
C PHE A 16 -14.62 -7.42 -16.20
N VAL A 17 -15.31 -6.57 -15.43
CA VAL A 17 -16.76 -6.70 -15.24
C VAL A 17 -17.50 -6.59 -16.58
N VAL A 18 -17.15 -5.60 -17.39
CA VAL A 18 -17.76 -5.38 -18.72
C VAL A 18 -17.44 -6.52 -19.69
N ALA A 19 -16.23 -7.04 -19.66
CA ALA A 19 -15.78 -8.15 -20.50
C ALA A 19 -16.31 -9.53 -20.03
N GLY A 20 -16.94 -9.61 -18.85
CA GLY A 20 -17.34 -10.89 -18.25
C GLY A 20 -16.18 -11.72 -17.71
N ASP A 21 -14.99 -11.13 -17.55
CA ASP A 21 -13.82 -11.78 -16.94
C ASP A 21 -14.06 -11.91 -15.42
N PRO A 22 -13.99 -13.12 -14.85
CA PRO A 22 -14.26 -13.33 -13.41
C PRO A 22 -13.13 -12.86 -12.49
N ARG A 23 -11.95 -12.52 -13.02
CA ARG A 23 -10.77 -12.16 -12.23
C ARG A 23 -11.00 -10.93 -11.38
N THR A 24 -10.33 -10.91 -10.24
CA THR A 24 -10.35 -9.85 -9.23
C THR A 24 -9.02 -9.10 -9.19
N TYR A 25 -8.93 -8.02 -8.41
CA TYR A 25 -7.65 -7.37 -8.12
C TYR A 25 -6.65 -8.30 -7.43
N ALA A 26 -7.13 -9.26 -6.61
CA ALA A 26 -6.27 -10.25 -5.99
C ALA A 26 -5.61 -11.19 -7.02
N ASP A 27 -6.31 -11.53 -8.11
CA ASP A 27 -5.74 -12.33 -9.21
C ASP A 27 -4.67 -11.55 -9.97
N LEU A 28 -4.85 -10.24 -10.14
CA LEU A 28 -3.84 -9.36 -10.73
C LEU A 28 -2.59 -9.16 -9.85
N ALA A 29 -2.74 -9.34 -8.54
CA ALA A 29 -1.64 -9.25 -7.58
C ALA A 29 -0.83 -10.56 -7.43
N THR A 30 -1.16 -11.60 -8.20
CA THR A 30 -0.37 -12.84 -8.29
C THR A 30 0.84 -12.68 -9.22
N PRO A 31 1.88 -13.54 -9.15
CA PRO A 31 2.99 -13.51 -10.10
C PRO A 31 2.55 -13.54 -11.57
N GLU A 32 1.53 -14.31 -11.89
CA GLU A 32 0.94 -14.41 -13.24
C GLU A 32 0.26 -13.10 -13.65
N GLY A 33 -0.56 -12.53 -12.77
CA GLY A 33 -1.21 -11.23 -13.01
C GLY A 33 -0.21 -10.09 -13.15
N LEU A 34 0.85 -10.08 -12.35
CA LEU A 34 1.93 -9.10 -12.45
C LEU A 34 2.71 -9.23 -13.77
N ALA A 35 2.95 -10.46 -14.24
CA ALA A 35 3.57 -10.68 -15.55
C ALA A 35 2.69 -10.16 -16.70
N GLU A 36 1.37 -10.30 -16.59
CA GLU A 36 0.42 -9.72 -17.55
C GLU A 36 0.48 -8.18 -17.51
N ILE A 37 0.42 -7.57 -16.32
CA ILE A 37 0.52 -6.11 -16.15
C ILE A 37 1.81 -5.57 -16.76
N ALA A 38 2.93 -6.26 -16.58
CA ALA A 38 4.23 -5.85 -17.12
C ALA A 38 4.28 -5.80 -18.65
N THR A 39 3.29 -6.35 -19.35
CA THR A 39 3.20 -6.25 -20.82
C THR A 39 2.72 -4.86 -21.29
N TYR A 40 2.07 -4.07 -20.41
CA TYR A 40 1.49 -2.76 -20.77
C TYR A 40 1.76 -1.64 -19.79
N ALA A 41 2.24 -1.94 -18.57
CA ALA A 41 2.50 -0.94 -17.55
C ALA A 41 3.94 -1.02 -17.03
N ASP A 42 4.44 0.07 -16.48
CA ASP A 42 5.79 0.21 -15.91
C ASP A 42 5.77 -0.02 -14.38
N GLY A 43 4.59 -0.03 -13.77
CA GLY A 43 4.45 -0.20 -12.35
C GLY A 43 3.03 -0.55 -11.92
N ILE A 44 2.90 -0.85 -10.63
CA ILE A 44 1.62 -1.03 -9.94
C ILE A 44 1.46 -0.01 -8.83
N GLY A 45 0.21 0.46 -8.65
CA GLY A 45 -0.22 1.25 -7.51
C GLY A 45 -1.19 0.43 -6.65
N PRO A 46 -0.71 -0.47 -5.79
CA PRO A 46 -1.59 -1.30 -4.99
C PRO A 46 -2.13 -0.55 -3.76
N ASN A 47 -3.36 -0.90 -3.36
CA ASN A 47 -3.80 -0.60 -2.01
C ASN A 47 -2.78 -1.19 -1.02
N LYS A 48 -2.36 -0.41 -0.04
CA LYS A 48 -1.31 -0.81 0.91
C LYS A 48 -1.61 -2.11 1.66
N ASN A 49 -2.88 -2.47 1.84
CA ASN A 49 -3.30 -3.72 2.47
C ASN A 49 -3.04 -4.97 1.61
N LEU A 50 -2.76 -4.83 0.31
CA LEU A 50 -2.26 -5.93 -0.51
C LEU A 50 -0.79 -6.27 -0.22
N ILE A 51 -0.04 -5.30 0.31
CA ILE A 51 1.37 -5.48 0.70
C ILE A 51 1.48 -5.93 2.15
N VAL A 52 0.81 -5.22 3.08
CA VAL A 52 0.75 -5.59 4.50
C VAL A 52 -0.72 -5.67 4.90
N PRO A 53 -1.29 -6.87 4.91
CA PRO A 53 -2.69 -7.08 5.31
C PRO A 53 -2.90 -6.73 6.78
N ARG A 54 -4.17 -6.58 7.15
CA ARG A 54 -4.61 -6.37 8.55
C ARG A 54 -5.60 -7.45 8.94
N ASP A 55 -5.58 -7.84 10.21
CA ASP A 55 -6.59 -8.71 10.79
C ASP A 55 -7.91 -7.97 11.07
N ALA A 56 -8.88 -8.67 11.66
CA ALA A 56 -10.19 -8.11 12.01
C ALA A 56 -10.12 -6.98 13.06
N ASP A 57 -9.05 -6.95 13.86
CA ASP A 57 -8.80 -5.92 14.87
C ASP A 57 -7.97 -4.75 14.31
N GLY A 58 -7.67 -4.77 13.01
CA GLY A 58 -6.89 -3.74 12.34
C GLY A 58 -5.38 -3.82 12.59
N ARG A 59 -4.88 -4.93 13.17
CA ARG A 59 -3.45 -5.15 13.40
C ARG A 59 -2.75 -5.64 12.14
N LEU A 60 -1.49 -5.28 12.03
CA LEU A 60 -0.65 -5.73 10.92
C LEU A 60 -0.44 -7.25 10.96
N LEU A 61 -0.59 -7.86 9.80
CA LEU A 61 -0.16 -9.22 9.52
C LEU A 61 1.20 -9.21 8.81
N ASP A 62 1.76 -10.39 8.57
CA ASP A 62 3.02 -10.51 7.83
C ASP A 62 2.88 -9.93 6.42
N PRO A 63 3.92 -9.23 5.91
CA PRO A 63 3.93 -8.73 4.54
C PRO A 63 3.77 -9.85 3.52
N THR A 64 3.01 -9.57 2.46
CA THR A 64 2.91 -10.48 1.30
C THR A 64 4.17 -10.45 0.44
N GLY A 65 4.27 -11.34 -0.54
CA GLY A 65 5.33 -11.32 -1.53
C GLY A 65 5.17 -10.28 -2.64
N LEU A 66 4.13 -9.44 -2.61
CA LEU A 66 3.74 -8.58 -3.74
C LEU A 66 4.86 -7.67 -4.24
N VAL A 67 5.58 -6.98 -3.35
CA VAL A 67 6.68 -6.07 -3.75
C VAL A 67 7.78 -6.83 -4.46
N ARG A 68 8.21 -7.96 -3.88
CA ARG A 68 9.24 -8.83 -4.48
C ARG A 68 8.82 -9.36 -5.85
N ASP A 69 7.58 -9.81 -5.97
CA ASP A 69 7.07 -10.43 -7.19
C ASP A 69 6.82 -9.39 -8.29
N ALA A 70 6.39 -8.18 -7.91
CA ALA A 70 6.32 -7.04 -8.83
C ALA A 70 7.71 -6.64 -9.37
N HIS A 71 8.72 -6.53 -8.51
CA HIS A 71 10.09 -6.24 -8.93
C HIS A 71 10.66 -7.34 -9.84
N ARG A 72 10.35 -8.62 -9.58
CA ARG A 72 10.73 -9.72 -10.48
C ARG A 72 10.10 -9.62 -11.86
N ALA A 73 8.88 -9.06 -11.94
CA ALA A 73 8.21 -8.77 -13.20
C ALA A 73 8.69 -7.47 -13.87
N GLY A 74 9.61 -6.73 -13.23
CA GLY A 74 10.13 -5.44 -13.73
C GLY A 74 9.22 -4.25 -13.44
N LEU A 75 8.24 -4.39 -12.54
CA LEU A 75 7.28 -3.35 -12.19
C LEU A 75 7.72 -2.56 -10.96
N GLN A 76 7.61 -1.23 -11.01
CA GLN A 76 7.70 -0.37 -9.84
C GLN A 76 6.45 -0.52 -8.95
N VAL A 77 6.60 -0.24 -7.65
CA VAL A 77 5.52 -0.38 -6.66
C VAL A 77 5.30 0.93 -5.91
N HIS A 78 4.12 1.54 -6.13
CA HIS A 78 3.70 2.80 -5.52
C HIS A 78 2.39 2.62 -4.76
N PRO A 79 2.38 2.14 -3.49
CA PRO A 79 1.16 1.92 -2.74
C PRO A 79 0.43 3.20 -2.35
N TRP A 80 -0.88 3.09 -2.11
CA TRP A 80 -1.79 4.16 -1.72
C TRP A 80 -2.77 3.71 -0.63
N THR A 81 -3.40 4.56 0.14
CA THR A 81 -3.09 5.97 0.41
C THR A 81 -2.64 6.07 1.86
N PHE A 82 -1.52 6.75 2.09
CA PHE A 82 -0.98 6.93 3.43
C PHE A 82 -1.52 8.21 4.05
N ARG A 83 -2.03 8.09 5.27
CA ARG A 83 -2.60 9.17 6.07
C ARG A 83 -2.08 9.08 7.50
N LYS A 84 -2.21 10.17 8.26
CA LYS A 84 -1.65 10.23 9.62
C LYS A 84 -2.68 10.06 10.72
N GLU A 85 -3.97 10.15 10.41
CA GLU A 85 -5.02 9.98 11.40
C GLU A 85 -5.18 8.50 11.80
N ASN A 86 -5.46 8.25 13.08
CA ASN A 86 -5.63 6.90 13.62
C ASN A 86 -6.64 6.05 12.83
N ASN A 87 -7.70 6.67 12.30
CA ASN A 87 -8.71 5.98 11.51
C ASN A 87 -8.14 5.24 10.28
N PHE A 88 -7.01 5.69 9.75
CA PHE A 88 -6.38 5.12 8.56
C PHE A 88 -5.13 4.29 8.88
N LEU A 89 -4.62 4.41 10.09
CA LEU A 89 -3.45 3.66 10.56
C LEU A 89 -3.85 2.26 11.05
N PRO A 90 -2.95 1.27 10.91
CA PRO A 90 -3.12 0.01 11.61
C PRO A 90 -3.11 0.24 13.12
N ALA A 91 -3.76 -0.65 13.86
CA ALA A 91 -3.87 -0.56 15.32
C ALA A 91 -2.50 -0.44 16.00
N ASP A 92 -1.47 -1.07 15.42
CA ASP A 92 -0.08 -1.04 15.90
C ASP A 92 0.55 0.36 15.93
N PHE A 93 0.06 1.28 15.12
CA PHE A 93 0.59 2.65 14.98
C PHE A 93 -0.38 3.74 15.45
N GLN A 94 -1.56 3.36 15.93
CA GLN A 94 -2.50 4.30 16.53
C GLN A 94 -1.96 4.82 17.86
N GLN A 95 -2.21 6.09 18.17
CA GLN A 95 -1.73 6.74 19.39
C GLN A 95 -2.85 7.51 20.10
N GLY A 96 -2.78 7.56 21.43
CA GLY A 96 -3.75 8.29 22.26
C GLY A 96 -4.73 7.36 22.97
N ASN A 97 -5.79 7.96 23.53
CA ASN A 97 -6.82 7.23 24.28
C ASN A 97 -7.95 6.76 23.36
N PRO A 98 -8.14 5.44 23.13
CA PRO A 98 -9.21 4.93 22.28
C PRO A 98 -10.63 5.30 22.74
N ALA A 99 -10.81 5.61 24.03
CA ALA A 99 -12.10 6.06 24.56
C ALA A 99 -12.42 7.53 24.26
N SER A 100 -11.47 8.31 23.74
CA SER A 100 -11.69 9.69 23.37
C SER A 100 -12.54 9.79 22.10
N PRO A 101 -13.58 10.67 22.08
CA PRO A 101 -14.35 10.94 20.86
C PRO A 101 -13.52 11.45 19.68
N GLN A 102 -12.36 12.06 19.96
CA GLN A 102 -11.43 12.58 18.95
C GLN A 102 -10.37 11.56 18.50
N PHE A 103 -10.34 10.34 19.07
CA PHE A 103 -9.28 9.36 18.83
C PHE A 103 -9.08 9.04 17.35
N LEU A 104 -10.14 8.77 16.61
CA LEU A 104 -10.04 8.39 15.20
C LEU A 104 -9.49 9.50 14.31
N GLY A 105 -9.76 10.76 14.63
CA GLY A 105 -9.23 11.92 13.91
C GLY A 105 -7.87 12.40 14.40
N ALA A 106 -7.39 11.87 15.53
CA ALA A 106 -6.08 12.24 16.08
C ALA A 106 -4.94 11.65 15.26
N THR A 107 -3.81 12.34 15.28
CA THR A 107 -2.59 11.86 14.61
C THR A 107 -1.97 10.70 15.38
N GLY A 108 -1.67 9.60 14.67
CA GLY A 108 -0.91 8.47 15.18
C GLY A 108 0.54 8.46 14.66
N ASP A 109 1.23 7.32 14.79
CA ASP A 109 2.61 7.14 14.33
C ASP A 109 2.66 6.81 12.82
N ALA A 110 2.23 7.74 11.98
CA ALA A 110 2.35 7.61 10.53
C ALA A 110 3.81 7.44 10.06
N PRO A 111 4.82 8.11 10.64
CA PRO A 111 6.21 7.84 10.29
C PRO A 111 6.64 6.38 10.44
N ALA A 112 6.10 5.66 11.42
CA ALA A 112 6.39 4.22 11.58
C ALA A 112 5.80 3.41 10.42
N GLU A 113 4.58 3.73 9.97
CA GLU A 113 3.98 3.08 8.79
C GLU A 113 4.80 3.37 7.53
N PHE A 114 5.19 4.61 7.27
CA PHE A 114 6.05 4.95 6.13
C PHE A 114 7.37 4.16 6.16
N ARG A 115 8.06 4.13 7.29
CA ARG A 115 9.32 3.38 7.44
C ARG A 115 9.15 1.88 7.21
N LEU A 116 8.00 1.30 7.61
CA LEU A 116 7.69 -0.09 7.32
C LEU A 116 7.69 -0.35 5.81
N PHE A 117 6.97 0.44 5.04
CA PHE A 117 6.88 0.26 3.59
C PHE A 117 8.20 0.55 2.87
N TYR A 118 8.99 1.55 3.32
CA TYR A 118 10.33 1.77 2.79
C TYR A 118 11.26 0.57 3.02
N ARG A 119 11.17 -0.08 4.20
CA ARG A 119 11.92 -1.33 4.46
C ARG A 119 11.51 -2.48 3.56
N LEU A 120 10.26 -2.55 3.15
CA LEU A 120 9.76 -3.54 2.20
C LEU A 120 10.20 -3.28 0.76
N GLY A 121 10.79 -2.11 0.49
CA GLY A 121 11.40 -1.80 -0.79
C GLY A 121 10.45 -1.18 -1.82
N VAL A 122 9.35 -0.54 -1.39
CA VAL A 122 8.50 0.21 -2.33
C VAL A 122 9.28 1.34 -3.01
N ASP A 123 9.00 1.62 -4.27
CA ASP A 123 9.73 2.61 -5.08
C ASP A 123 9.24 4.04 -4.84
N GLY A 124 8.01 4.18 -4.40
CA GLY A 124 7.37 5.43 -4.01
C GLY A 124 6.09 5.14 -3.26
N LEU A 125 5.32 6.16 -2.92
CA LEU A 125 4.00 6.00 -2.30
C LEU A 125 3.15 7.25 -2.50
N PHE A 126 1.84 7.09 -2.35
CA PHE A 126 0.88 8.18 -2.35
C PHE A 126 0.46 8.53 -0.93
N SER A 127 0.61 9.80 -0.56
CA SER A 127 0.24 10.30 0.75
C SER A 127 -0.52 11.61 0.66
N ASP A 128 -1.56 11.74 1.50
CA ASP A 128 -2.26 13.01 1.72
C ASP A 128 -1.43 13.99 2.58
N TYR A 129 -0.31 13.50 3.17
CA TYR A 129 0.63 14.27 3.98
C TYR A 129 2.07 14.12 3.44
N PRO A 130 2.37 14.74 2.29
CA PRO A 130 3.65 14.55 1.61
C PRO A 130 4.85 15.05 2.41
N ASP A 131 4.69 16.08 3.23
CA ASP A 131 5.70 16.58 4.16
C ASP A 131 6.15 15.51 5.16
N THR A 132 5.19 14.80 5.77
CA THR A 132 5.44 13.71 6.71
C THR A 132 6.11 12.52 6.00
N ALA A 133 5.66 12.17 4.80
CA ALA A 133 6.23 11.10 4.00
C ALA A 133 7.68 11.39 3.61
N VAL A 134 7.96 12.61 3.15
CA VAL A 134 9.32 13.05 2.78
C VAL A 134 10.25 13.07 3.97
N ALA A 135 9.80 13.60 5.13
CA ALA A 135 10.59 13.59 6.35
C ALA A 135 10.93 12.15 6.81
N ALA A 136 9.96 11.25 6.82
CA ALA A 136 10.17 9.85 7.16
C ALA A 136 11.13 9.14 6.19
N ARG A 137 11.07 9.47 4.89
CA ARG A 137 12.01 8.95 3.88
C ARG A 137 13.43 9.43 4.12
N HIS A 138 13.63 10.73 4.36
CA HIS A 138 14.96 11.28 4.63
C HIS A 138 15.59 10.64 5.86
N GLN A 139 14.81 10.50 6.94
CA GLN A 139 15.28 9.84 8.15
C GLN A 139 15.64 8.37 7.90
N PHE A 140 14.80 7.63 7.17
CA PHE A 140 15.06 6.24 6.83
C PHE A 140 16.38 6.02 6.07
N PHE A 141 16.71 6.91 5.12
CA PHE A 141 17.95 6.81 4.36
C PHE A 141 19.17 7.40 5.09
N ALA A 142 18.98 8.32 6.05
CA ALA A 142 20.06 8.84 6.87
C ALA A 142 20.56 7.82 7.91
N ASP A 143 19.69 6.90 8.35
CA ASP A 143 19.99 5.88 9.35
C ASP A 143 20.64 4.60 8.74
N ARG A 144 20.95 4.61 7.43
CA ARG A 144 21.62 3.53 6.69
C ARG A 144 23.05 3.86 6.33
#